data_f3b0a4b27856d1c7b50879e1421e84fc
#
_entry.id   f3b0a4b27856d1c7b50879e1421e84fc
#
_cell.length_a   1.000
_cell.length_b   1.000
_cell.length_c   1.000
_cell.angle_alpha   90.00
_cell.angle_beta   90.00
_cell.angle_gamma   90.00
#
_symmetry.space_group_name_H-M   'P 1'
#
loop_
_entity.id
_entity.type
_entity.pdbx_description
1 polymer ?
#
loop_
_entity_poly.entity_id
_entity_poly.type
_entity_poly.pdbx_seq_one_letter_code
_entity_poly.pdbx_strand_id
1 'polypeptide(L)'
;MEALDSYQPDRVILLGDLLYHGPRNDLPEDYAPKKVIEMLNGIAGQVLAVRGNCEAEVDQMVLDFPCMADYAVLADPATGHDLFLTHGHVYGAGKHNSVDRLPKLRAGDALVYGHTHIKVNEEGPQGIWLFNPGSVGIPKDGTHSFGLYEDGQFSHVVL
;
A
#
# COMPACT_ATOMS: atom_id res chain seq x y z
N MET A 1 -9.78 6.30 9.80
CA MET A 1 -11.07 5.63 10.10
C MET A 1 -12.23 6.33 9.37
N GLU A 2 -12.40 7.64 9.45
CA GLU A 2 -13.48 8.38 8.74
C GLU A 2 -13.60 8.01 7.25
N ALA A 3 -12.48 7.85 6.55
CA ALA A 3 -12.48 7.41 5.16
C ALA A 3 -13.09 6.00 4.98
N LEU A 4 -12.78 5.05 5.87
CA LEU A 4 -13.36 3.71 5.83
C LEU A 4 -14.87 3.73 6.05
N ASP A 5 -15.32 4.58 6.98
CA ASP A 5 -16.76 4.75 7.25
C ASP A 5 -17.48 5.38 6.04
N SER A 6 -16.79 6.27 5.31
CA SER A 6 -17.35 6.96 4.14
C SER A 6 -17.40 6.10 2.89
N TYR A 7 -16.32 5.36 2.61
CA TYR A 7 -16.19 4.57 1.38
C TYR A 7 -16.66 3.12 1.53
N GLN A 8 -16.73 2.58 2.77
CA GLN A 8 -17.16 1.21 3.08
C GLN A 8 -16.52 0.15 2.15
N PRO A 9 -15.19 0.10 2.04
CA PRO A 9 -14.53 -0.79 1.10
C PRO A 9 -14.72 -2.26 1.48
N ASP A 10 -14.78 -3.15 0.51
CA ASP A 10 -14.78 -4.61 0.73
C ASP A 10 -13.46 -5.09 1.32
N ARG A 11 -12.35 -4.44 0.96
CA ARG A 11 -11.00 -4.75 1.42
C ARG A 11 -10.19 -3.49 1.69
N VAL A 12 -9.36 -3.57 2.71
CA VAL A 12 -8.34 -2.55 3.03
C VAL A 12 -6.97 -3.11 2.72
N ILE A 13 -6.30 -2.53 1.74
CA ILE A 13 -4.96 -2.95 1.31
C ILE A 13 -3.92 -2.10 2.02
N LEU A 14 -3.02 -2.75 2.76
CA LEU A 14 -1.92 -2.10 3.45
C LEU A 14 -0.60 -2.48 2.76
N LEU A 15 0.11 -1.49 2.25
CA LEU A 15 1.32 -1.69 1.45
C LEU A 15 2.62 -1.63 2.28
N GLY A 16 2.53 -1.84 3.60
CA GLY A 16 3.68 -1.93 4.50
C GLY A 16 4.11 -0.61 5.14
N ASP A 17 5.14 -0.69 6.00
CA ASP A 17 5.63 0.40 6.85
C ASP A 17 4.53 0.95 7.77
N LEU A 18 3.86 0.03 8.51
CA LEU A 18 2.60 0.31 9.21
C LEU A 18 2.81 1.03 10.55
N LEU A 19 3.80 0.61 11.33
CA LEU A 19 3.97 1.03 12.71
C LEU A 19 5.24 1.86 12.95
N TYR A 20 6.23 1.80 12.07
CA TYR A 20 7.50 2.49 12.22
C TYR A 20 7.76 3.44 11.05
N HIS A 21 8.16 4.67 11.39
CA HIS A 21 8.42 5.73 10.42
C HIS A 21 9.72 5.55 9.60
N GLY A 22 10.57 4.58 9.99
CA GLY A 22 11.88 4.33 9.39
C GLY A 22 12.98 5.28 9.90
N PRO A 23 14.25 4.83 9.96
CA PRO A 23 15.34 5.59 10.58
C PRO A 23 15.79 6.81 9.78
N ARG A 24 15.32 6.98 8.54
CA ARG A 24 15.67 8.09 7.64
C ARG A 24 14.65 9.22 7.65
N ASN A 25 13.50 9.02 8.28
CA ASN A 25 12.46 10.03 8.40
C ASN A 25 12.46 10.61 9.81
N ASP A 26 12.11 11.88 9.95
CA ASP A 26 11.85 12.50 11.23
C ASP A 26 10.63 11.83 11.89
N LEU A 27 10.58 11.89 13.22
CA LEU A 27 9.43 11.37 13.96
C LEU A 27 8.19 12.19 13.58
N PRO A 28 7.14 11.55 13.03
CA PRO A 28 5.93 12.27 12.69
C PRO A 28 5.30 12.93 13.91
N GLU A 29 4.71 14.11 13.70
CA GLU A 29 3.81 14.72 14.68
C GLU A 29 2.71 13.70 14.99
N ASP A 30 2.23 13.60 16.19
CA ASP A 30 1.22 12.62 16.60
C ASP A 30 1.59 11.13 16.44
N TYR A 31 2.87 10.78 16.36
CA TYR A 31 3.30 9.39 16.26
C TYR A 31 2.78 8.55 17.43
N ALA A 32 1.83 7.67 17.17
CA ALA A 32 1.14 6.89 18.18
C ALA A 32 0.89 5.43 17.72
N PRO A 33 1.93 4.58 17.59
CA PRO A 33 1.80 3.24 17.02
C PRO A 33 0.79 2.36 17.78
N LYS A 34 0.65 2.50 19.08
CA LYS A 34 -0.36 1.75 19.86
C LYS A 34 -1.79 2.06 19.41
N LYS A 35 -2.09 3.32 19.07
CA LYS A 35 -3.40 3.69 18.52
C LYS A 35 -3.61 3.12 17.12
N VAL A 36 -2.55 3.09 16.32
CA VAL A 36 -2.60 2.49 14.97
C VAL A 36 -2.88 1.00 15.07
N ILE A 37 -2.23 0.27 16.00
CA ILE A 37 -2.50 -1.16 16.26
C ILE A 37 -3.98 -1.38 16.62
N GLU A 38 -4.53 -0.62 17.56
CA GLU A 38 -5.94 -0.73 17.95
C GLU A 38 -6.89 -0.50 16.77
N MET A 39 -6.63 0.53 15.94
CA MET A 39 -7.44 0.85 14.77
C MET A 39 -7.36 -0.25 13.71
N LEU A 40 -6.17 -0.75 13.40
CA LEU A 40 -5.97 -1.78 12.37
C LEU A 40 -6.52 -3.13 12.81
N ASN A 41 -6.34 -3.52 14.08
CA ASN A 41 -6.91 -4.76 14.62
C ASN A 41 -8.45 -4.72 14.64
N GLY A 42 -9.03 -3.53 14.83
CA GLY A 42 -10.49 -3.35 14.75
C GLY A 42 -11.09 -3.69 13.37
N ILE A 43 -10.28 -3.68 12.31
CA ILE A 43 -10.69 -3.99 10.94
C ILE A 43 -9.97 -5.21 10.36
N ALA A 44 -9.28 -5.99 11.16
CA ALA A 44 -8.40 -7.09 10.74
C ALA A 44 -9.04 -8.06 9.73
N GLY A 45 -10.34 -8.33 9.84
CA GLY A 45 -11.07 -9.20 8.92
C GLY A 45 -11.19 -8.68 7.47
N GLN A 46 -10.96 -7.39 7.25
CA GLN A 46 -10.98 -6.76 5.93
C GLN A 46 -9.58 -6.48 5.37
N VAL A 47 -8.54 -6.64 6.19
CA VAL A 47 -7.16 -6.27 5.82
C VAL A 47 -6.52 -7.35 4.95
N LEU A 48 -5.84 -6.88 3.91
CA LEU A 48 -4.81 -7.61 3.17
C LEU A 48 -3.53 -6.77 3.21
N ALA A 49 -2.49 -7.25 3.89
CA ALA A 49 -1.26 -6.51 4.06
C ALA A 49 -0.06 -7.20 3.39
N VAL A 50 0.89 -6.39 2.93
CA VAL A 50 2.21 -6.82 2.51
C VAL A 50 3.28 -6.14 3.37
N ARG A 51 4.43 -6.77 3.50
CA ARG A 51 5.55 -6.28 4.29
C ARG A 51 6.24 -5.10 3.63
N GLY A 52 6.45 -4.02 4.38
CA GLY A 52 7.40 -2.97 4.04
C GLY A 52 8.83 -3.28 4.48
N ASN A 53 9.72 -2.32 4.34
CA ASN A 53 11.09 -2.47 4.79
C ASN A 53 11.27 -2.22 6.30
N CYS A 54 10.26 -1.69 6.97
CA CYS A 54 10.27 -1.40 8.39
C CYS A 54 9.54 -2.46 9.24
N GLU A 55 8.76 -3.36 8.64
CA GLU A 55 8.12 -4.44 9.39
C GLU A 55 9.14 -5.41 9.97
N ALA A 56 8.93 -5.75 11.22
CA ALA A 56 9.68 -6.76 11.95
C ALA A 56 8.72 -7.82 12.53
N GLU A 57 9.28 -8.93 13.02
CA GLU A 57 8.46 -9.99 13.63
C GLU A 57 7.62 -9.49 14.82
N VAL A 58 8.09 -8.45 15.52
CA VAL A 58 7.34 -7.83 16.61
C VAL A 58 6.02 -7.19 16.13
N ASP A 59 5.97 -6.69 14.91
CA ASP A 59 4.75 -6.13 14.35
C ASP A 59 3.71 -7.23 14.13
N GLN A 60 4.15 -8.40 13.62
CA GLN A 60 3.27 -9.57 13.49
C GLN A 60 2.77 -10.11 14.86
N MET A 61 3.48 -9.86 15.96
CA MET A 61 3.05 -10.28 17.29
C MET A 61 1.90 -9.42 17.84
N VAL A 62 1.69 -8.22 17.31
CA VAL A 62 0.71 -7.25 17.81
C VAL A 62 -0.42 -6.94 16.80
N LEU A 63 -0.27 -7.35 15.55
CA LEU A 63 -1.29 -7.21 14.51
C LEU A 63 -2.07 -8.51 14.33
N ASP A 64 -3.39 -8.43 14.31
CA ASP A 64 -4.31 -9.57 14.21
C ASP A 64 -4.52 -10.06 12.76
N PHE A 65 -3.68 -9.63 11.82
CA PHE A 65 -3.67 -10.05 10.42
C PHE A 65 -2.25 -10.31 9.94
N PRO A 66 -2.03 -11.18 8.92
CA PRO A 66 -0.70 -11.41 8.35
C PRO A 66 -0.13 -10.12 7.73
N CYS A 67 1.10 -9.74 8.09
CA CYS A 67 1.75 -8.54 7.57
C CYS A 67 3.18 -8.77 7.04
N MET A 68 3.64 -10.02 6.93
CA MET A 68 5.04 -10.35 6.62
C MET A 68 5.26 -10.90 5.19
N ALA A 69 4.25 -10.88 4.31
CA ALA A 69 4.40 -11.33 2.93
C ALA A 69 5.06 -10.24 2.08
N ASP A 70 6.08 -10.59 1.28
CA ASP A 70 6.76 -9.63 0.38
C ASP A 70 5.84 -9.10 -0.73
N TYR A 71 4.83 -9.88 -1.10
CA TYR A 71 3.80 -9.53 -2.07
C TYR A 71 2.52 -10.34 -1.86
N ALA A 72 1.45 -9.85 -2.45
CA ALA A 72 0.21 -10.59 -2.63
C ALA A 72 -0.34 -10.34 -4.04
N VAL A 73 -1.19 -11.23 -4.52
CA VAL A 73 -1.91 -11.05 -5.79
C VAL A 73 -3.39 -11.07 -5.51
N LEU A 74 -4.08 -10.03 -5.94
CA LEU A 74 -5.53 -9.93 -5.88
C LEU A 74 -6.07 -9.98 -7.32
N ALA A 75 -6.79 -11.05 -7.64
CA ALA A 75 -7.45 -11.16 -8.92
C ALA A 75 -8.71 -10.29 -8.95
N ASP A 76 -8.87 -9.50 -10.00
CA ASP A 76 -10.10 -8.78 -10.27
C ASP A 76 -10.97 -9.56 -11.27
N PRO A 77 -12.05 -10.20 -10.83
CA PRO A 77 -12.89 -10.99 -11.72
C PRO A 77 -13.67 -10.13 -12.73
N ALA A 78 -13.85 -8.84 -12.47
CA ALA A 78 -14.59 -7.95 -13.36
C ALA A 78 -13.77 -7.58 -14.60
N THR A 79 -12.46 -7.35 -14.44
CA THR A 79 -11.56 -7.02 -15.55
C THR A 79 -10.77 -8.23 -16.07
N GLY A 80 -10.65 -9.29 -15.26
CA GLY A 80 -9.80 -10.46 -15.55
C GLY A 80 -8.30 -10.17 -15.38
N HIS A 81 -7.94 -9.04 -14.78
CA HIS A 81 -6.57 -8.63 -14.50
C HIS A 81 -6.18 -8.90 -13.05
N ASP A 82 -4.88 -9.00 -12.82
CA ASP A 82 -4.31 -9.20 -11.49
C ASP A 82 -3.72 -7.88 -10.96
N LEU A 83 -3.97 -7.62 -9.67
CA LEU A 83 -3.30 -6.56 -8.92
C LEU A 83 -2.16 -7.20 -8.13
N PHE A 84 -0.91 -6.93 -8.51
CA PHE A 84 0.27 -7.35 -7.78
C PHE A 84 0.59 -6.31 -6.71
N LEU A 85 0.33 -6.65 -5.47
CA LEU A 85 0.49 -5.80 -4.30
C LEU A 85 1.87 -6.02 -3.70
N THR A 86 2.64 -4.97 -3.50
CA THR A 86 3.97 -5.02 -2.88
C THR A 86 4.29 -3.69 -2.20
N HIS A 87 5.34 -3.67 -1.39
CA HIS A 87 5.75 -2.40 -0.78
C HIS A 87 6.55 -1.49 -1.75
N GLY A 88 7.41 -2.04 -2.59
CA GLY A 88 8.27 -1.25 -3.48
C GLY A 88 9.78 -1.42 -3.21
N HIS A 89 10.17 -2.14 -2.15
CA HIS A 89 11.57 -2.40 -1.79
C HIS A 89 12.09 -3.78 -2.24
N VAL A 90 11.19 -4.72 -2.55
CA VAL A 90 11.53 -6.07 -3.10
C VAL A 90 11.17 -6.15 -4.58
N TYR A 91 9.99 -5.66 -4.94
CA TYR A 91 9.53 -5.44 -6.30
C TYR A 91 9.13 -3.97 -6.44
N GLY A 92 9.35 -3.37 -7.60
CA GLY A 92 9.07 -1.96 -7.81
C GLY A 92 9.26 -1.55 -9.26
N ALA A 93 8.88 -0.32 -9.56
CA ALA A 93 8.87 0.25 -10.90
C ALA A 93 10.17 0.99 -11.28
N GLY A 94 11.18 1.01 -10.41
CA GLY A 94 12.42 1.79 -10.62
C GLY A 94 12.20 3.31 -10.55
N LYS A 95 11.01 3.75 -10.13
CA LYS A 95 10.68 5.18 -10.00
C LYS A 95 10.89 5.67 -8.57
N HIS A 96 11.29 6.94 -8.49
CA HIS A 96 11.61 7.60 -7.22
C HIS A 96 12.70 6.82 -6.47
N ASN A 97 12.39 6.11 -5.43
CA ASN A 97 13.35 5.26 -4.70
C ASN A 97 12.88 3.81 -4.58
N SER A 98 11.88 3.39 -5.37
CA SER A 98 11.53 1.98 -5.46
C SER A 98 12.60 1.20 -6.23
N VAL A 99 12.73 -0.11 -5.95
CA VAL A 99 13.66 -0.96 -6.69
C VAL A 99 13.23 -1.10 -8.15
N ASP A 100 14.19 -1.21 -9.06
CA ASP A 100 13.96 -1.51 -10.48
C ASP A 100 13.88 -3.04 -10.66
N ARG A 101 12.76 -3.61 -10.25
CA ARG A 101 12.49 -5.04 -10.35
C ARG A 101 10.99 -5.28 -10.54
N LEU A 102 10.54 -5.24 -11.78
CA LEU A 102 9.15 -5.56 -12.10
C LEU A 102 8.90 -7.08 -11.98
N PRO A 103 7.79 -7.50 -11.37
CA PRO A 103 7.32 -8.88 -11.48
C PRO A 103 6.89 -9.18 -12.92
N LYS A 104 6.76 -10.47 -13.27
CA LYS A 104 6.19 -10.86 -14.57
C LYS A 104 4.68 -10.69 -14.52
N LEU A 105 4.19 -9.62 -15.13
CA LEU A 105 2.78 -9.28 -15.25
C LEU A 105 2.35 -9.29 -16.73
N ARG A 106 1.06 -9.48 -16.97
CA ARG A 106 0.44 -9.38 -18.29
C ARG A 106 0.05 -7.92 -18.56
N ALA A 107 -0.09 -7.55 -19.83
CA ALA A 107 -0.71 -6.27 -20.18
C ALA A 107 -2.11 -6.16 -19.55
N GLY A 108 -2.40 -5.03 -18.93
CA GLY A 108 -3.62 -4.78 -18.17
C GLY A 108 -3.54 -5.12 -16.68
N ASP A 109 -2.61 -5.99 -16.25
CA ASP A 109 -2.36 -6.17 -14.81
C ASP A 109 -1.78 -4.91 -14.18
N ALA A 110 -1.88 -4.77 -12.87
CA ALA A 110 -1.35 -3.62 -12.14
C ALA A 110 -0.26 -3.99 -11.15
N LEU A 111 0.79 -3.16 -11.07
CA LEU A 111 1.72 -3.11 -9.96
C LEU A 111 1.26 -2.02 -8.99
N VAL A 112 0.81 -2.44 -7.81
CA VAL A 112 0.38 -1.55 -6.72
C VAL A 112 1.46 -1.55 -5.65
N TYR A 113 2.08 -0.39 -5.40
CA TYR A 113 3.24 -0.32 -4.51
C TYR A 113 3.27 0.96 -3.67
N GLY A 114 3.93 0.92 -2.52
CA GLY A 114 4.15 2.03 -1.58
C GLY A 114 5.59 2.53 -1.59
N HIS A 115 6.24 2.62 -0.42
CA HIS A 115 7.65 2.91 -0.16
C HIS A 115 8.13 4.31 -0.54
N THR A 116 7.71 4.83 -1.69
CA THR A 116 8.22 6.10 -2.21
C THR A 116 7.57 7.30 -1.56
N HIS A 117 6.37 7.14 -0.99
CA HIS A 117 5.49 8.17 -0.43
C HIS A 117 5.08 9.24 -1.46
N ILE A 118 5.11 8.88 -2.75
CA ILE A 118 4.79 9.74 -3.90
C ILE A 118 3.70 9.06 -4.72
N LYS A 119 2.64 9.79 -5.02
CA LYS A 119 1.53 9.30 -5.85
C LYS A 119 1.98 8.97 -7.27
N VAL A 120 1.54 7.80 -7.76
CA VAL A 120 1.69 7.37 -9.16
C VAL A 120 0.38 6.76 -9.62
N ASN A 121 -0.08 7.11 -10.81
CA ASN A 121 -1.25 6.50 -11.47
C ASN A 121 -1.09 6.64 -12.98
N GLU A 122 -0.42 5.68 -13.60
CA GLU A 122 -0.04 5.77 -15.02
C GLU A 122 0.21 4.40 -15.64
N GLU A 123 0.18 4.35 -16.97
CA GLU A 123 0.62 3.17 -17.71
C GLU A 123 2.16 3.03 -17.63
N GLY A 124 2.60 1.83 -17.30
CA GLY A 124 4.00 1.44 -17.21
C GLY A 124 4.46 0.61 -18.41
N PRO A 125 5.65 0.00 -18.29
CA PRO A 125 6.19 -0.85 -19.34
C PRO A 125 5.29 -2.03 -19.68
N GLN A 126 5.26 -2.44 -20.96
CA GLN A 126 4.52 -3.61 -21.45
C GLN A 126 3.01 -3.56 -21.25
N GLY A 127 2.44 -2.36 -21.04
CA GLY A 127 0.99 -2.17 -20.86
C GLY A 127 0.49 -2.55 -19.47
N ILE A 128 1.36 -2.68 -18.48
CA ILE A 128 0.94 -2.80 -17.07
C ILE A 128 0.56 -1.45 -16.49
N TRP A 129 -0.31 -1.43 -15.49
CA TRP A 129 -0.63 -0.21 -14.77
C TRP A 129 0.25 -0.05 -13.54
N LEU A 130 0.77 1.15 -13.30
CA LEU A 130 1.56 1.48 -12.11
C LEU A 130 0.73 2.37 -11.19
N PHE A 131 0.51 1.91 -9.96
CA PHE A 131 -0.21 2.67 -8.97
C PHE A 131 0.54 2.73 -7.63
N ASN A 132 0.69 3.94 -7.11
CA ASN A 132 1.18 4.20 -5.76
C ASN A 132 0.21 5.18 -5.08
N PRO A 133 -0.40 4.83 -3.94
CA PRO A 133 -1.39 5.68 -3.28
C PRO A 133 -0.80 6.95 -2.63
N GLY A 134 0.52 7.11 -2.60
CA GLY A 134 1.18 8.11 -1.79
C GLY A 134 1.39 7.63 -0.36
N SER A 135 1.16 8.49 0.62
CA SER A 135 1.29 8.15 2.04
C SER A 135 0.22 8.84 2.88
N VAL A 136 -0.38 8.10 3.80
CA VAL A 136 -1.31 8.66 4.79
C VAL A 136 -0.58 9.33 5.96
N GLY A 137 0.66 8.92 6.26
CA GLY A 137 1.41 9.42 7.42
C GLY A 137 2.55 10.38 7.07
N ILE A 138 3.34 10.06 6.03
CA ILE A 138 4.59 10.76 5.71
C ILE A 138 4.68 11.03 4.20
N PRO A 139 3.82 11.89 3.63
CA PRO A 139 3.86 12.17 2.19
C PRO A 139 5.15 12.91 1.80
N LYS A 140 5.69 12.61 0.61
CA LYS A 140 6.83 13.31 0.01
C LYS A 140 6.46 14.16 -1.19
N ASP A 141 5.19 14.19 -1.53
CA ASP A 141 4.61 14.96 -2.64
C ASP A 141 3.61 16.04 -2.17
N GLY A 142 3.66 16.37 -0.88
CA GLY A 142 2.98 17.52 -0.30
C GLY A 142 1.57 17.29 0.23
N THR A 143 0.96 16.11 0.02
CA THR A 143 -0.41 15.83 0.52
C THR A 143 -0.55 14.41 1.06
N HIS A 144 -1.20 14.28 2.21
CA HIS A 144 -1.64 12.98 2.73
C HIS A 144 -2.68 12.38 1.79
N SER A 145 -2.54 11.08 1.48
CA SER A 145 -3.42 10.44 0.51
C SER A 145 -3.52 8.94 0.72
N PHE A 146 -4.58 8.37 0.15
CA PHE A 146 -4.75 6.94 -0.06
C PHE A 146 -5.30 6.68 -1.48
N GLY A 147 -5.34 5.43 -1.88
CA GLY A 147 -5.88 5.01 -3.16
C GLY A 147 -7.23 4.33 -3.03
N LEU A 148 -8.07 4.49 -4.04
CA LEU A 148 -9.26 3.68 -4.27
C LEU A 148 -9.06 2.85 -5.54
N TYR A 149 -9.55 1.62 -5.52
CA TYR A 149 -9.74 0.78 -6.69
C TYR A 149 -11.20 0.39 -6.77
N GLU A 150 -11.87 0.83 -7.81
CA GLU A 150 -13.29 0.59 -8.02
C GLU A 150 -13.56 0.44 -9.52
N ASP A 151 -14.35 -0.55 -9.91
CA ASP A 151 -14.71 -0.83 -11.31
C ASP A 151 -13.52 -0.90 -12.27
N GLY A 152 -12.41 -1.50 -11.83
CA GLY A 152 -11.20 -1.64 -12.64
C GLY A 152 -10.33 -0.38 -12.74
N GLN A 153 -10.62 0.65 -11.96
CA GLN A 153 -9.92 1.94 -12.03
C GLN A 153 -9.31 2.34 -10.70
N PHE A 154 -8.12 2.94 -10.79
CA PHE A 154 -7.44 3.54 -9.65
C PHE A 154 -7.71 5.04 -9.57
N SER A 155 -7.89 5.54 -8.36
CA SER A 155 -7.94 6.97 -8.08
C SER A 155 -7.22 7.30 -6.78
N HIS A 156 -6.78 8.56 -6.64
CA HIS A 156 -6.21 9.09 -5.40
C HIS A 156 -7.25 9.89 -4.65
N VAL A 157 -7.28 9.71 -3.33
CA VAL A 157 -8.04 10.56 -2.40
C VAL A 157 -7.02 11.32 -1.54
N VAL A 158 -7.13 12.64 -1.54
CA VAL A 158 -6.34 13.53 -0.68
C VAL A 158 -7.12 13.76 0.61
N LEU A 159 -6.41 13.67 1.76
CA LEU A 159 -6.94 13.86 3.12
C LEU A 159 -6.84 15.32 3.56
#